data_0d2194e28979d52ecf1d0a4f1e87f384
#
_entry.id   0d2194e28979d52ecf1d0a4f1e87f384
#
_cell.length_a   1.000
_cell.length_b   1.000
_cell.length_c   1.000
_cell.angle_alpha   90.00
_cell.angle_beta   90.00
_cell.angle_gamma   90.00
#
_symmetry.space_group_name_H-M   'P 1'
#
loop_
_entity.id
_entity.type
_entity.pdbx_description
1 polymer ?
#
loop_
_entity_poly.entity_id
_entity_poly.type
_entity_poly.pdbx_seq_one_letter_code
_entity_poly.pdbx_strand_id
1 'polypeptide(L)'
;MLKEKNIEEFLTKKGWNFSNNKSIVGVIMPSKIDLFFGTGGIFTTKYIALHFGEDGIAVMPLNNLTVKIESKSSFLITNNRIKSIIFKKNFLSYQLVISGENFELKCRVNKITIAASWHKKGLANILEQYN
;
A
#
# COMPACT_ATOMS: atom_id res chain seq x y z
N MET A 1 4.24 -6.30 15.82
CA MET A 1 4.56 -5.21 14.89
C MET A 1 5.08 -5.77 13.56
N LEU A 2 4.56 -5.28 12.46
CA LEU A 2 5.01 -5.70 11.14
C LEU A 2 6.39 -5.10 10.86
N LYS A 3 7.34 -5.94 10.46
CA LYS A 3 8.69 -5.51 10.10
C LYS A 3 8.85 -5.50 8.58
N GLU A 4 9.75 -4.66 8.07
CA GLU A 4 10.02 -4.63 6.63
C GLU A 4 10.47 -6.00 6.12
N LYS A 5 11.20 -6.74 6.93
CA LYS A 5 11.60 -8.11 6.60
C LYS A 5 10.42 -9.02 6.32
N ASN A 6 9.31 -8.84 7.05
CA ASN A 6 8.09 -9.62 6.81
C ASN A 6 7.50 -9.31 5.43
N ILE A 7 7.58 -8.04 5.02
CA ILE A 7 7.12 -7.64 3.69
C ILE A 7 8.01 -8.26 2.62
N GLU A 8 9.33 -8.19 2.81
CA GLU A 8 10.28 -8.80 1.88
C GLU A 8 10.03 -10.29 1.69
N GLU A 9 9.88 -11.01 2.79
CA GLU A 9 9.62 -12.45 2.76
C GLU A 9 8.31 -12.76 2.04
N PHE A 10 7.26 -11.98 2.31
CA PHE A 10 5.97 -12.17 1.68
C PHE A 10 6.04 -11.93 0.16
N LEU A 11 6.66 -10.82 -0.26
CA LEU A 11 6.80 -10.50 -1.68
C LEU A 11 7.63 -11.54 -2.43
N THR A 12 8.74 -11.96 -1.82
CA THR A 12 9.60 -13.00 -2.39
C THR A 12 8.82 -14.28 -2.58
N LYS A 13 8.02 -14.67 -1.60
CA LYS A 13 7.21 -15.89 -1.67
C LYS A 13 6.15 -15.81 -2.77
N LYS A 14 5.62 -14.61 -3.05
CA LYS A 14 4.67 -14.38 -4.13
C LYS A 14 5.34 -14.25 -5.50
N GLY A 15 6.66 -14.15 -5.55
CA GLY A 15 7.38 -13.87 -6.79
C GLY A 15 7.29 -12.42 -7.23
N TRP A 16 6.96 -11.52 -6.32
CA TRP A 16 6.90 -10.09 -6.58
C TRP A 16 8.21 -9.43 -6.16
N ASN A 17 8.66 -8.43 -6.91
CA ASN A 17 9.94 -7.76 -6.63
C ASN A 17 9.89 -6.94 -5.35
N PHE A 18 10.96 -7.00 -4.59
CA PHE A 18 11.15 -6.21 -3.39
C PHE A 18 12.27 -5.20 -3.60
N SER A 19 12.04 -3.96 -3.17
CA SER A 19 13.04 -2.89 -3.13
C SER A 19 13.08 -2.34 -1.71
N ASN A 20 14.29 -2.08 -1.20
CA ASN A 20 14.48 -1.55 0.14
C ASN A 20 13.84 -0.17 0.29
N ASN A 21 13.20 0.08 1.41
CA ASN A 21 12.67 1.39 1.79
C ASN A 21 11.65 1.93 0.77
N LYS A 22 10.79 1.05 0.27
CA LYS A 22 9.72 1.40 -0.67
C LYS A 22 8.36 0.93 -0.17
N SER A 23 8.22 0.77 1.14
CA SER A 23 6.97 0.32 1.75
C SER A 23 6.39 1.38 2.68
N ILE A 24 5.07 1.50 2.69
CA ILE A 24 4.34 2.41 3.56
C ILE A 24 3.09 1.73 4.09
N VAL A 25 2.50 2.30 5.12
CA VAL A 25 1.22 1.86 5.67
C VAL A 25 0.16 2.90 5.31
N GLY A 26 -0.96 2.44 4.79
CA GLY A 26 -2.11 3.28 4.52
C GLY A 26 -3.30 2.90 5.40
N VAL A 27 -4.18 3.88 5.62
CA VAL A 27 -5.45 3.69 6.32
C VAL A 27 -6.57 3.78 5.30
N ILE A 28 -7.33 2.70 5.18
CA ILE A 28 -8.44 2.65 4.24
C ILE A 28 -9.65 3.38 4.82
N MET A 29 -10.26 4.22 3.99
CA MET A 29 -11.49 4.93 4.33
C MET A 29 -12.67 4.11 3.82
N PRO A 30 -13.49 3.48 4.69
CA PRO A 30 -14.50 2.50 4.29
C PRO A 30 -15.51 2.98 3.25
N SER A 31 -15.82 4.27 3.23
CA SER A 31 -16.84 4.82 2.33
C SER A 31 -16.35 5.12 0.91
N LYS A 32 -15.08 4.83 0.59
CA LYS A 32 -14.47 5.26 -0.67
C LYS A 32 -13.74 4.14 -1.40
N ILE A 33 -14.12 2.89 -1.13
CA ILE A 33 -13.46 1.76 -1.77
C ILE A 33 -14.29 1.29 -2.94
N ASP A 34 -13.94 1.77 -4.12
CA ASP A 34 -14.40 1.19 -5.37
C ASP A 34 -13.28 0.31 -5.89
N LEU A 35 -13.32 -0.97 -5.51
CA LEU A 35 -12.25 -1.87 -5.86
C LEU A 35 -12.70 -2.88 -6.89
N PHE A 36 -12.35 -2.61 -8.12
CA PHE A 36 -12.51 -3.56 -9.20
C PHE A 36 -11.15 -4.13 -9.59
N PHE A 37 -10.53 -4.85 -8.67
CA PHE A 37 -9.27 -5.55 -8.97
C PHE A 37 -9.51 -6.96 -9.52
N GLY A 38 -10.76 -7.25 -9.92
CA GLY A 38 -11.10 -8.58 -10.42
C GLY A 38 -11.31 -9.61 -9.33
N THR A 39 -11.13 -9.23 -8.09
CA THR A 39 -11.31 -10.14 -6.95
C THR A 39 -12.62 -9.92 -6.22
N GLY A 40 -13.40 -8.92 -6.62
CA GLY A 40 -14.63 -8.56 -5.94
C GLY A 40 -14.40 -8.12 -4.50
N GLY A 41 -13.18 -7.73 -4.16
CA GLY A 41 -12.78 -7.56 -2.79
C GLY A 41 -13.16 -6.23 -2.19
N ILE A 42 -14.00 -6.28 -1.19
CA ILE A 42 -14.14 -5.22 -0.22
C ILE A 42 -13.02 -5.44 0.80
N PHE A 43 -12.21 -4.41 1.06
CA PHE A 43 -11.25 -4.50 2.15
C PHE A 43 -12.02 -4.52 3.47
N THR A 44 -11.84 -5.59 4.23
CA THR A 44 -12.39 -5.69 5.58
C THR A 44 -11.39 -5.20 6.61
N THR A 45 -10.16 -4.87 6.17
CA THR A 45 -9.11 -4.38 7.06
C THR A 45 -9.04 -2.86 7.05
N LYS A 46 -8.66 -2.29 8.18
CA LYS A 46 -8.49 -0.84 8.34
C LYS A 46 -7.16 -0.37 7.76
N TYR A 47 -6.12 -1.19 7.88
CA TYR A 47 -4.77 -0.85 7.46
C TYR A 47 -4.32 -1.72 6.31
N ILE A 48 -3.55 -1.13 5.41
CA ILE A 48 -2.87 -1.85 4.33
C ILE A 48 -1.39 -1.49 4.34
N ALA A 49 -0.55 -2.44 3.95
CA ALA A 49 0.83 -2.14 3.60
C ALA A 49 0.89 -2.03 2.08
N LEU A 50 1.60 -1.04 1.60
CA LEU A 50 1.83 -0.82 0.18
C LEU A 50 3.32 -0.89 -0.09
N HIS A 51 3.70 -1.62 -1.13
CA HIS A 51 5.09 -1.70 -1.56
C HIS A 51 5.20 -1.23 -3.01
N PHE A 52 6.02 -0.22 -3.23
CA PHE A 52 6.23 0.38 -4.56
C PHE A 52 7.47 -0.26 -5.19
N GLY A 53 7.28 -1.41 -5.82
CA GLY A 53 8.35 -2.16 -6.45
C GLY A 53 8.51 -1.81 -7.93
N GLU A 54 9.47 -2.47 -8.58
CA GLU A 54 9.76 -2.24 -10.00
C GLU A 54 8.60 -2.62 -10.91
N ASP A 55 7.89 -3.70 -10.58
CA ASP A 55 6.82 -4.23 -11.44
C ASP A 55 5.46 -3.63 -11.16
N GLY A 56 5.31 -2.88 -10.08
CA GLY A 56 4.05 -2.31 -9.69
C GLY A 56 3.94 -2.12 -8.19
N ILE A 57 2.71 -1.94 -7.73
CA ILE A 57 2.42 -1.69 -6.32
C ILE A 57 1.75 -2.93 -5.72
N ALA A 58 2.39 -3.52 -4.73
CA ALA A 58 1.80 -4.62 -3.97
C ALA A 58 0.89 -4.03 -2.89
N VAL A 59 -0.34 -4.51 -2.84
CA VAL A 59 -1.35 -4.08 -1.86
C VAL A 59 -1.57 -5.24 -0.90
N MET A 60 -1.24 -5.03 0.36
CA MET A 60 -1.25 -6.08 1.37
C MET A 60 -2.13 -5.66 2.56
N PRO A 61 -3.41 -6.08 2.57
CA PRO A 61 -4.25 -5.81 3.74
C PRO A 61 -3.65 -6.42 5.00
N LEU A 62 -3.75 -5.69 6.11
CA LEU A 62 -3.21 -6.13 7.40
C LEU A 62 -4.35 -6.55 8.32
N ASN A 63 -4.20 -7.67 9.00
CA ASN A 63 -5.19 -8.13 9.95
C ASN A 63 -5.38 -7.09 11.06
N ASN A 64 -6.63 -6.77 11.39
CA ASN A 64 -6.95 -5.71 12.35
C ASN A 64 -6.46 -6.00 13.77
N LEU A 65 -6.28 -7.26 14.12
CA LEU A 65 -5.84 -7.66 15.46
C LEU A 65 -4.36 -7.97 15.52
N THR A 66 -3.85 -8.77 14.55
CA THR A 66 -2.47 -9.28 14.59
C THR A 66 -1.51 -8.43 13.79
N VAL A 67 -2.00 -7.56 12.92
CA VAL A 67 -1.22 -6.73 11.98
C VAL A 67 -0.41 -7.57 10.98
N LYS A 68 -0.72 -8.86 10.87
CA LYS A 68 -0.09 -9.73 9.87
C LYS A 68 -0.71 -9.50 8.50
N ILE A 69 0.08 -9.77 7.46
CA ILE A 69 -0.39 -9.64 6.08
C ILE A 69 -1.45 -10.69 5.80
N GLU A 70 -2.60 -10.26 5.27
CA GLU A 70 -3.67 -11.13 4.82
C GLU A 70 -3.34 -11.62 3.41
N SER A 71 -2.70 -12.79 3.33
CA SER A 71 -2.16 -13.30 2.08
C SER A 71 -3.21 -13.45 0.99
N LYS A 72 -4.39 -13.96 1.34
CA LYS A 72 -5.45 -14.25 0.36
C LYS A 72 -6.03 -13.02 -0.31
N SER A 73 -6.02 -11.88 0.38
CA SER A 73 -6.55 -10.64 -0.16
C SER A 73 -5.47 -9.68 -0.66
N SER A 74 -4.21 -10.10 -0.62
CA SER A 74 -3.11 -9.32 -1.17
C SER A 74 -3.03 -9.49 -2.68
N PHE A 75 -2.67 -8.41 -3.38
CA PHE A 75 -2.56 -8.43 -4.83
C PHE A 75 -1.53 -7.42 -5.32
N LEU A 76 -1.10 -7.58 -6.56
CA LEU A 76 -0.15 -6.69 -7.22
C LEU A 76 -0.87 -5.88 -8.30
N ILE A 77 -0.76 -4.55 -8.24
CA ILE A 77 -1.19 -3.68 -9.33
C ILE A 77 0.02 -3.46 -10.21
N THR A 78 0.03 -4.08 -11.38
CA THR A 78 1.15 -3.96 -12.31
C THR A 78 1.24 -2.56 -12.91
N ASN A 79 2.43 -2.12 -13.27
CA ASN A 79 2.67 -0.78 -13.77
C ASN A 79 1.79 -0.42 -14.98
N ASN A 80 1.54 -1.38 -15.86
CA ASN A 80 0.71 -1.13 -17.06
C ASN A 80 -0.75 -0.86 -16.74
N ARG A 81 -1.22 -1.17 -15.54
CA ARG A 81 -2.58 -0.89 -15.12
C ARG A 81 -2.73 0.44 -14.39
N ILE A 82 -1.62 1.05 -14.01
CA ILE A 82 -1.63 2.31 -13.24
C ILE A 82 -1.57 3.48 -14.19
N LYS A 83 -2.55 4.38 -14.10
CA LYS A 83 -2.57 5.61 -14.89
C LYS A 83 -2.03 6.80 -14.11
N SER A 84 -2.31 6.86 -12.80
CA SER A 84 -1.79 7.95 -11.97
C SER A 84 -1.61 7.53 -10.53
N ILE A 85 -0.62 8.15 -9.90
CA ILE A 85 -0.35 8.02 -8.47
C ILE A 85 -0.20 9.45 -7.95
N ILE A 86 -1.10 9.84 -7.05
CA ILE A 86 -1.13 11.21 -6.53
C ILE A 86 -1.08 11.18 -5.01
N PHE A 87 -0.14 11.92 -4.45
CA PHE A 87 -0.06 12.18 -3.02
C PHE A 87 -0.48 13.61 -2.75
N LYS A 88 -1.68 13.79 -2.22
CA LYS A 88 -2.17 15.12 -1.87
C LYS A 88 -1.80 15.43 -0.42
N LYS A 89 -1.01 16.47 -0.23
CA LYS A 89 -0.49 16.84 1.08
C LYS A 89 -1.56 17.48 1.96
N ASN A 90 -1.70 16.94 3.17
CA ASN A 90 -2.47 17.54 4.26
C ASN A 90 -1.51 17.84 5.42
N PHE A 91 -2.04 18.35 6.54
CA PHE A 91 -1.19 18.77 7.66
C PHE A 91 -0.38 17.58 8.26
N LEU A 92 -1.06 16.51 8.65
CA LEU A 92 -0.41 15.36 9.32
C LEU A 92 -0.36 14.11 8.45
N SER A 93 -0.84 14.20 7.21
CA SER A 93 -0.96 13.03 6.36
C SER A 93 -0.94 13.42 4.90
N TYR A 94 -0.94 12.39 4.05
CA TYR A 94 -1.18 12.52 2.62
C TYR A 94 -2.43 11.73 2.27
N GLN A 95 -3.19 12.20 1.31
CA GLN A 95 -4.20 11.39 0.66
C GLN A 95 -3.54 10.79 -0.57
N LEU A 96 -3.42 9.46 -0.58
CA LEU A 96 -2.87 8.73 -1.71
C LEU A 96 -4.01 8.25 -2.60
N VAL A 97 -3.92 8.54 -3.89
CA VAL A 97 -4.86 8.05 -4.88
C VAL A 97 -4.08 7.34 -5.97
N ILE A 98 -4.31 6.03 -6.10
CA ILE A 98 -3.76 5.22 -7.17
C ILE A 98 -4.91 4.89 -8.09
N SER A 99 -4.83 5.32 -9.35
CA SER A 99 -5.93 5.11 -10.28
C SER A 99 -5.46 4.47 -11.57
N GLY A 100 -6.36 3.72 -12.17
CA GLY A 100 -6.19 3.11 -13.45
C GLY A 100 -7.49 3.20 -14.24
N GLU A 101 -7.62 2.38 -15.29
CA GLU A 101 -8.78 2.47 -16.18
C GLU A 101 -10.07 2.08 -15.49
N ASN A 102 -10.06 1.05 -14.66
CA ASN A 102 -11.27 0.49 -14.04
C ASN A 102 -11.19 0.45 -12.52
N PHE A 103 -10.27 1.19 -11.92
CA PHE A 103 -10.15 1.18 -10.47
C PHE A 103 -9.60 2.49 -9.93
N GLU A 104 -9.88 2.72 -8.66
CA GLU A 104 -9.27 3.80 -7.90
C GLU A 104 -9.09 3.31 -6.45
N LEU A 105 -7.87 3.39 -5.96
CA LEU A 105 -7.56 3.06 -4.56
C LEU A 105 -7.21 4.35 -3.85
N LYS A 106 -7.97 4.70 -2.82
CA LYS A 106 -7.72 5.86 -1.98
C LYS A 106 -7.40 5.43 -0.57
N CYS A 107 -6.36 5.99 0.00
CA CYS A 107 -6.06 5.78 1.41
C CYS A 107 -5.37 6.99 2.00
N ARG A 108 -5.44 7.09 3.33
CA ARG A 108 -4.69 8.09 4.06
C ARG A 108 -3.35 7.50 4.47
N VAL A 109 -2.28 8.23 4.19
CA VAL A 109 -0.93 7.85 4.59
C VAL A 109 -0.46 8.86 5.62
N ASN A 110 -0.38 8.45 6.87
CA ASN A 110 0.08 9.34 7.94
C ASN A 110 1.58 9.60 7.78
N LYS A 111 2.02 10.80 8.10
CA LYS A 111 3.45 11.14 8.01
C LYS A 111 4.27 10.33 9.01
N ILE A 112 3.67 10.02 10.16
CA ILE A 112 4.30 9.23 11.21
C ILE A 112 3.33 8.13 11.62
N THR A 113 3.85 6.92 11.80
CA THR A 113 3.08 5.83 12.38
C THR A 113 3.93 5.08 13.39
N ILE A 114 3.32 4.71 14.51
CA ILE A 114 4.01 3.95 15.56
C ILE A 114 4.13 2.47 15.18
N ALA A 115 3.20 2.01 14.33
CA ALA A 115 3.08 0.58 14.02
C ALA A 115 4.20 0.04 13.12
N ALA A 116 4.95 0.91 12.44
CA ALA A 116 5.95 0.48 11.48
C ALA A 116 7.11 1.48 11.43
N SER A 117 8.24 1.12 12.00
CA SER A 117 9.43 1.98 12.04
C SER A 117 9.99 2.29 10.64
N TRP A 118 9.75 1.40 9.69
CA TRP A 118 10.20 1.55 8.30
C TRP A 118 9.35 2.50 7.47
N HIS A 119 8.18 2.89 7.97
CA HIS A 119 7.21 3.70 7.24
C HIS A 119 7.75 5.09 6.86
N LYS A 120 8.36 5.78 7.80
CA LYS A 120 8.84 7.15 7.57
C LYS A 120 9.86 7.21 6.43
N LYS A 121 10.80 6.30 6.42
CA LYS A 121 11.83 6.24 5.38
C LYS A 121 11.26 5.80 4.04
N GLY A 122 10.35 4.82 4.06
CA GLY A 122 9.65 4.40 2.86
C GLY A 122 8.86 5.53 2.24
N LEU A 123 8.12 6.27 3.05
CA LEU A 123 7.34 7.40 2.57
C LEU A 123 8.23 8.48 1.96
N ALA A 124 9.34 8.82 2.60
CA ALA A 124 10.27 9.82 2.08
C ALA A 124 10.81 9.41 0.69
N ASN A 125 11.21 8.16 0.55
CA ASN A 125 11.73 7.66 -0.74
C ASN A 125 10.66 7.64 -1.82
N ILE A 126 9.45 7.23 -1.48
CA ILE A 126 8.35 7.17 -2.44
C ILE A 126 7.95 8.58 -2.89
N LEU A 127 7.87 9.52 -1.94
CA LEU A 127 7.53 10.91 -2.27
C LEU A 127 8.55 11.57 -3.20
N GLU A 128 9.83 11.24 -3.08
CA GLU A 128 10.84 11.74 -4.02
C GLU A 128 10.52 11.34 -5.46
N GLN A 129 9.97 10.15 -5.63
CA GLN A 129 9.66 9.62 -6.96
C GLN A 129 8.40 10.26 -7.55
N TYR A 130 7.42 10.66 -6.73
CA TYR A 130 6.11 11.11 -7.18
C TYR A 130 5.79 12.58 -6.86
N ASN A 131 6.77 13.35 -6.48
CA ASN A 131 6.60 14.79 -6.26
C ASN A 131 7.21 15.60 -7.39
#